data_ba02f79c00371ca72965a430a1689aad
#
_entry.id   ba02f79c00371ca72965a430a1689aad
#
_cell.length_a   1.000
_cell.length_b   1.000
_cell.length_c   1.000
_cell.angle_alpha   90.00
_cell.angle_beta   90.00
_cell.angle_gamma   90.00
#
_symmetry.space_group_name_H-M   'P 1'
#
loop_
_entity.id
_entity.type
_entity.pdbx_description
1 polymer ?
#
loop_
_entity_poly.entity_id
_entity_poly.type
_entity_poly.pdbx_seq_one_letter_code
_entity_poly.pdbx_strand_id
1 'polypeptide(L)'
;GGDILGMIAKRAADPKYKNRKVHISYLIRNKMSAFRIRDDGDGFDWKSRISADSGANLHGRGISLSAHLVKKLTYNEKGNEVTFAIANRRNATNTIPGIMKPFAAIEYKDKQIVCRENELSNDLFFIVEGIFAVYVGGKLATVLTPSDMFIGEMAFLLNDRRTATVAAVGKCRLIKVPKNAFLLLIRKNPNYGLFLSKMLAQRLATQTQYALSEQNKLAALKRN
;
A
#
# COMPACT_ATOMS: atom_id res chain seq x y z
N GLY A 1 -17.35 -4.35 30.12
CA GLY A 1 -17.23 -4.73 28.74
C GLY A 1 -18.20 -5.86 28.42
N GLY A 2 -19.21 -5.59 27.57
CA GLY A 2 -20.18 -6.60 27.19
C GLY A 2 -19.56 -7.70 26.33
N ASP A 3 -20.04 -8.91 26.43
CA ASP A 3 -19.65 -10.07 25.63
C ASP A 3 -20.03 -9.86 24.15
N ILE A 4 -19.18 -9.15 23.41
CA ILE A 4 -19.38 -8.85 21.98
C ILE A 4 -19.42 -10.15 21.14
N LEU A 5 -18.60 -11.14 21.49
CA LEU A 5 -18.56 -12.42 20.76
C LEU A 5 -19.83 -13.23 20.97
N GLY A 6 -20.36 -13.28 22.19
CA GLY A 6 -21.65 -13.90 22.50
C GLY A 6 -22.82 -13.21 21.78
N MET A 7 -22.81 -11.88 21.71
CA MET A 7 -23.81 -11.13 20.95
C MET A 7 -23.74 -11.43 19.44
N ILE A 8 -22.54 -11.52 18.87
CA ILE A 8 -22.34 -11.88 17.46
C ILE A 8 -22.85 -13.29 17.20
N ALA A 9 -22.48 -14.27 18.04
CA ALA A 9 -22.93 -15.65 17.90
C ALA A 9 -24.46 -15.77 17.97
N LYS A 10 -25.10 -15.08 18.93
CA LYS A 10 -26.55 -15.04 19.08
C LYS A 10 -27.25 -14.45 17.85
N ARG A 11 -26.73 -13.35 17.28
CA ARG A 11 -27.28 -12.76 16.06
C ARG A 11 -27.04 -13.62 14.83
N ALA A 12 -25.90 -14.29 14.72
CA ALA A 12 -25.61 -15.18 13.61
C ALA A 12 -26.52 -16.42 13.57
N ALA A 13 -27.02 -16.85 14.72
CA ALA A 13 -27.99 -17.96 14.84
C ALA A 13 -29.44 -17.52 14.58
N ASP A 14 -29.77 -16.24 14.69
CA ASP A 14 -31.12 -15.71 14.50
C ASP A 14 -31.50 -15.71 13.01
N PRO A 15 -32.64 -16.37 12.60
CA PRO A 15 -33.09 -16.38 11.21
C PRO A 15 -33.22 -15.00 10.58
N LYS A 16 -33.54 -13.97 11.37
CA LYS A 16 -33.64 -12.58 10.94
C LYS A 16 -32.32 -11.99 10.42
N TYR A 17 -31.20 -12.46 10.94
CA TYR A 17 -29.88 -11.91 10.62
C TYR A 17 -28.96 -12.89 9.89
N LYS A 18 -29.27 -14.18 9.95
CA LYS A 18 -28.42 -15.27 9.44
C LYS A 18 -27.96 -15.10 7.98
N ASN A 19 -28.81 -14.52 7.14
CA ASN A 19 -28.54 -14.36 5.71
C ASN A 19 -28.11 -12.94 5.33
N ARG A 20 -28.04 -12.01 6.29
CA ARG A 20 -27.60 -10.63 6.02
C ARG A 20 -26.10 -10.61 5.74
N LYS A 21 -25.72 -9.87 4.70
CA LYS A 21 -24.34 -9.73 4.23
C LYS A 21 -23.87 -8.29 4.36
N VAL A 22 -22.56 -8.13 4.42
CA VAL A 22 -21.88 -6.85 4.23
C VAL A 22 -21.15 -6.93 2.90
N HIS A 23 -21.43 -5.97 2.02
CA HIS A 23 -20.80 -5.85 0.71
C HIS A 23 -19.75 -4.75 0.79
N ILE A 24 -18.50 -5.09 0.48
CA ILE A 24 -17.39 -4.14 0.47
C ILE A 24 -16.86 -4.04 -0.95
N SER A 25 -16.87 -2.82 -1.48
CA SER A 25 -16.25 -2.48 -2.75
C SER A 25 -15.19 -1.41 -2.51
N TYR A 26 -14.09 -1.48 -3.24
CA TYR A 26 -13.03 -0.49 -3.11
C TYR A 26 -12.37 -0.18 -4.44
N LEU A 27 -11.86 1.04 -4.55
CA LEU A 27 -11.04 1.50 -5.67
C LEU A 27 -9.78 2.14 -5.09
N ILE A 28 -8.62 1.54 -5.37
CA ILE A 28 -7.33 2.05 -4.89
C ILE A 28 -6.58 2.67 -6.07
N ARG A 29 -6.22 3.95 -5.94
CA ARG A 29 -5.40 4.71 -6.90
C ARG A 29 -4.21 5.36 -6.19
N ASN A 30 -3.21 5.81 -6.94
CA ASN A 30 -1.96 6.34 -6.37
C ASN A 30 -2.14 7.45 -5.32
N LYS A 31 -3.11 8.34 -5.50
CA LYS A 31 -3.31 9.51 -4.62
C LYS A 31 -4.49 9.37 -3.67
N MET A 32 -5.42 8.47 -3.95
CA MET A 32 -6.68 8.37 -3.21
C MET A 32 -7.25 6.95 -3.32
N SER A 33 -7.78 6.44 -2.23
CA SER A 33 -8.57 5.22 -2.19
C SER A 33 -10.01 5.55 -1.81
N ALA A 34 -10.96 4.90 -2.48
CA ALA A 34 -12.38 5.02 -2.18
C ALA A 34 -12.92 3.66 -1.76
N PHE A 35 -13.81 3.68 -0.80
CA PHE A 35 -14.45 2.49 -0.24
C PHE A 35 -15.96 2.69 -0.23
N ARG A 36 -16.69 1.63 -0.52
CA ARG A 36 -18.15 1.56 -0.35
C ARG A 36 -18.45 0.33 0.48
N ILE A 37 -19.16 0.52 1.57
CA ILE A 37 -19.59 -0.54 2.47
C ILE A 37 -21.11 -0.47 2.57
N ARG A 38 -21.80 -1.56 2.20
CA ARG A 38 -23.24 -1.68 2.29
C ARG A 38 -23.60 -2.93 3.07
N ASP A 39 -24.53 -2.82 3.99
CA ASP A 39 -25.14 -3.95 4.66
C ASP A 39 -26.60 -4.17 4.20
N ASP A 40 -27.12 -5.38 4.44
CA ASP A 40 -28.49 -5.76 4.13
C ASP A 40 -29.48 -5.35 5.25
N GLY A 41 -29.05 -4.45 6.14
CA GLY A 41 -29.88 -3.95 7.24
C GLY A 41 -30.92 -2.91 6.79
N ASP A 42 -31.74 -2.54 7.77
CA ASP A 42 -32.81 -1.56 7.57
C ASP A 42 -32.27 -0.13 7.43
N GLY A 43 -30.96 0.06 7.71
CA GLY A 43 -30.33 1.37 7.71
C GLY A 43 -30.61 2.16 8.99
N PHE A 44 -30.30 3.46 8.99
CA PHE A 44 -30.57 4.38 10.10
C PHE A 44 -30.65 5.82 9.62
N ASP A 45 -31.28 6.68 10.40
CA ASP A 45 -31.32 8.12 10.14
C ASP A 45 -29.96 8.75 10.49
N TRP A 46 -29.08 8.80 9.49
CA TRP A 46 -27.74 9.38 9.63
C TRP A 46 -27.78 10.91 9.64
N LYS A 47 -28.81 11.53 9.06
CA LYS A 47 -28.94 13.00 8.97
C LYS A 47 -29.14 13.60 10.36
N SER A 48 -30.04 13.02 11.15
CA SER A 48 -30.26 13.45 12.52
C SER A 48 -29.02 13.30 13.41
N ARG A 49 -28.18 12.30 13.11
CA ARG A 49 -26.94 12.05 13.87
C ARG A 49 -25.83 13.04 13.59
N ILE A 50 -25.77 13.60 12.37
CA ILE A 50 -24.81 14.67 12.04
C ILE A 50 -25.24 15.99 12.68
N SER A 51 -26.53 16.27 12.70
CA SER A 51 -27.07 17.52 13.25
C SER A 51 -27.02 17.60 14.79
N ALA A 52 -26.94 16.47 15.47
CA ALA A 52 -26.94 16.37 16.94
C ALA A 52 -25.59 16.68 17.60
N ASP A 53 -24.56 17.08 16.86
CA ASP A 53 -23.18 17.25 17.33
C ASP A 53 -22.91 18.52 18.17
N SER A 54 -23.94 19.23 18.62
CA SER A 54 -23.84 20.45 19.42
C SER A 54 -24.03 20.25 20.94
N GLY A 55 -24.07 19.03 21.43
CA GLY A 55 -24.34 18.77 22.85
C GLY A 55 -23.55 17.60 23.46
N ALA A 56 -23.29 17.68 24.74
CA ALA A 56 -22.45 16.89 25.64
C ALA A 56 -22.62 15.34 25.65
N ASN A 57 -23.25 14.72 24.67
CA ASN A 57 -23.48 13.27 24.65
C ASN A 57 -22.33 12.50 24.01
N LEU A 58 -21.75 11.57 24.78
CA LEU A 58 -20.68 10.64 24.37
C LEU A 58 -21.11 9.67 23.24
N HIS A 59 -22.40 9.49 22.98
CA HIS A 59 -22.96 8.59 21.97
C HIS A 59 -23.34 9.37 20.71
N GLY A 60 -22.90 8.94 19.53
CA GLY A 60 -23.22 9.56 18.24
C GLY A 60 -22.04 10.25 17.52
N ARG A 61 -20.91 10.43 18.17
CA ARG A 61 -19.73 11.11 17.60
C ARG A 61 -19.02 10.33 16.47
N GLY A 62 -19.37 9.05 16.23
CA GLY A 62 -18.68 8.21 15.27
C GLY A 62 -18.73 8.74 13.84
N ILE A 63 -19.88 9.26 13.39
CA ILE A 63 -20.03 9.78 12.03
C ILE A 63 -19.23 11.07 11.85
N SER A 64 -19.37 12.01 12.80
CA SER A 64 -18.64 13.27 12.80
C SER A 64 -17.12 13.05 12.85
N LEU A 65 -16.65 12.18 13.73
CA LEU A 65 -15.24 11.80 13.80
C LEU A 65 -14.76 11.17 12.49
N SER A 66 -15.53 10.26 11.91
CA SER A 66 -15.20 9.63 10.64
C SER A 66 -15.14 10.66 9.51
N ALA A 67 -16.06 11.63 9.47
CA ALA A 67 -16.05 12.71 8.46
C ALA A 67 -14.79 13.57 8.53
N HIS A 68 -14.22 13.79 9.72
CA HIS A 68 -12.94 14.51 9.88
C HIS A 68 -11.72 13.69 9.47
N LEU A 69 -11.79 12.38 9.54
CA LEU A 69 -10.67 11.48 9.22
C LEU A 69 -10.57 11.17 7.72
N VAL A 70 -11.63 11.38 6.96
CA VAL A 70 -11.68 11.05 5.53
C VAL A 70 -11.91 12.31 4.67
N LYS A 71 -11.51 12.26 3.40
CA LYS A 71 -11.71 13.40 2.49
C LYS A 71 -13.16 13.62 2.10
N LYS A 72 -13.93 12.54 2.03
CA LYS A 72 -15.35 12.58 1.65
C LYS A 72 -16.03 11.41 2.35
N LEU A 73 -17.16 11.67 2.98
CA LEU A 73 -18.03 10.68 3.60
C LEU A 73 -19.46 10.94 3.14
N THR A 74 -20.11 9.93 2.58
CA THR A 74 -21.52 10.03 2.15
C THR A 74 -22.25 8.75 2.51
N TYR A 75 -23.51 8.90 2.93
CA TYR A 75 -24.44 7.80 3.13
C TYR A 75 -25.51 7.83 2.04
N ASN A 76 -26.08 6.67 1.71
CA ASN A 76 -27.30 6.61 0.92
C ASN A 76 -28.51 7.10 1.74
N GLU A 77 -29.67 7.28 1.12
CA GLU A 77 -30.88 7.77 1.80
C GLU A 77 -31.33 6.84 2.93
N LYS A 78 -31.21 5.55 2.72
CA LYS A 78 -31.58 4.52 3.70
C LYS A 78 -30.63 4.43 4.90
N GLY A 79 -29.38 4.89 4.78
CA GLY A 79 -28.37 4.81 5.82
C GLY A 79 -27.74 3.44 6.01
N ASN A 80 -27.90 2.54 5.06
CA ASN A 80 -27.27 1.21 5.08
C ASN A 80 -26.07 1.08 4.11
N GLU A 81 -25.70 2.14 3.45
CA GLU A 81 -24.51 2.21 2.62
C GLU A 81 -23.71 3.47 2.95
N VAL A 82 -22.43 3.31 3.18
CA VAL A 82 -21.48 4.39 3.35
C VAL A 82 -20.42 4.35 2.25
N THR A 83 -20.15 5.49 1.65
CA THR A 83 -19.02 5.69 0.72
C THR A 83 -18.09 6.71 1.31
N PHE A 84 -16.80 6.41 1.35
CA PHE A 84 -15.79 7.35 1.81
C PHE A 84 -14.51 7.27 0.98
N ALA A 85 -13.77 8.37 0.95
CA ALA A 85 -12.49 8.47 0.27
C ALA A 85 -11.40 8.94 1.23
N ILE A 86 -10.25 8.30 1.18
CA ILE A 86 -9.06 8.67 1.94
C ILE A 86 -7.92 9.07 1.00
N ALA A 87 -7.16 10.07 1.39
CA ALA A 87 -5.91 10.38 0.69
C ALA A 87 -4.87 9.31 1.01
N ASN A 88 -4.31 8.70 -0.03
CA ASN A 88 -3.16 7.84 0.15
C ASN A 88 -1.96 8.72 0.47
N ARG A 89 -1.52 8.72 1.72
CA ARG A 89 -0.24 9.32 2.09
C ARG A 89 0.84 8.39 1.56
N ARG A 90 1.77 8.91 0.76
CA ARG A 90 3.05 8.20 0.56
C ARG A 90 3.67 8.10 1.94
N ASN A 91 3.88 6.88 2.40
CA ASN A 91 4.57 6.69 3.67
C ASN A 91 5.97 7.31 3.53
N ALA A 92 6.24 8.36 4.29
CA ALA A 92 7.58 8.92 4.38
C ALA A 92 8.55 7.94 5.08
N THR A 93 7.98 7.03 5.88
CA THR A 93 8.71 5.98 6.60
C THR A 93 7.90 4.69 6.61
N ASN A 94 8.60 3.56 6.57
CA ASN A 94 8.00 2.24 6.78
C ASN A 94 8.16 1.80 8.23
N THR A 95 7.12 1.15 8.77
CA THR A 95 7.24 0.41 10.02
C THR A 95 8.12 -0.81 9.81
N ILE A 96 9.20 -0.91 10.59
CA ILE A 96 10.13 -2.04 10.51
C ILE A 96 9.43 -3.30 11.05
N PRO A 97 9.28 -4.37 10.23
CA PRO A 97 8.72 -5.63 10.71
C PRO A 97 9.52 -6.20 11.87
N GLY A 98 8.83 -6.84 12.83
CA GLY A 98 9.48 -7.38 14.03
C GLY A 98 10.66 -8.30 13.75
N ILE A 99 10.58 -9.11 12.68
CA ILE A 99 11.65 -10.00 12.24
C ILE A 99 12.88 -9.27 11.66
N MET A 100 12.72 -8.01 11.23
CA MET A 100 13.80 -7.18 10.70
C MET A 100 14.43 -6.29 11.77
N LYS A 101 13.80 -6.13 12.93
CA LYS A 101 14.32 -5.31 14.04
C LYS A 101 15.73 -5.66 14.50
N PRO A 102 16.18 -6.94 14.48
CA PRO A 102 17.55 -7.30 14.84
C PRO A 102 18.60 -6.80 13.84
N PHE A 103 18.21 -6.41 12.61
CA PHE A 103 19.15 -5.94 11.60
C PHE A 103 19.31 -4.43 11.71
N ALA A 104 20.56 -3.98 11.74
CA ALA A 104 20.87 -2.55 11.80
C ALA A 104 20.39 -1.84 10.53
N ALA A 105 19.78 -0.66 10.72
CA ALA A 105 19.49 0.22 9.61
C ALA A 105 20.78 0.91 9.16
N ILE A 106 21.05 0.90 7.86
CA ILE A 106 22.18 1.55 7.22
C ILE A 106 21.73 2.92 6.75
N GLU A 107 22.46 3.95 7.16
CA GLU A 107 22.21 5.33 6.72
C GLU A 107 22.98 5.62 5.44
N TYR A 108 22.30 6.28 4.50
CA TYR A 108 22.86 6.75 3.24
C TYR A 108 22.75 8.27 3.17
N LYS A 109 23.83 8.91 2.72
CA LYS A 109 23.88 10.34 2.42
C LYS A 109 23.45 10.59 0.98
N ASP A 110 23.17 11.87 0.68
CA ASP A 110 22.85 12.29 -0.69
C ASP A 110 23.86 11.77 -1.72
N LYS A 111 23.36 11.26 -2.85
CA LYS A 111 24.12 10.66 -3.96
C LYS A 111 24.91 9.40 -3.60
N GLN A 112 24.86 8.91 -2.38
CA GLN A 112 25.53 7.67 -2.01
C GLN A 112 24.87 6.48 -2.74
N ILE A 113 25.71 5.64 -3.35
CA ILE A 113 25.27 4.48 -4.14
C ILE A 113 24.93 3.32 -3.20
N VAL A 114 23.75 2.74 -3.38
CA VAL A 114 23.29 1.54 -2.70
C VAL A 114 23.78 0.28 -3.41
N CYS A 115 23.66 0.24 -4.73
CA CYS A 115 24.18 -0.83 -5.58
C CYS A 115 24.43 -0.31 -7.00
N ARG A 116 25.31 -0.95 -7.74
CA ARG A 116 25.66 -0.58 -9.12
C ARG A 116 25.07 -1.57 -10.12
N GLU A 117 24.65 -1.07 -11.26
CA GLU A 117 24.25 -1.90 -12.40
C GLU A 117 25.37 -2.90 -12.76
N ASN A 118 25.01 -4.13 -13.08
CA ASN A 118 25.89 -5.26 -13.38
C ASN A 118 26.74 -5.77 -12.19
N GLU A 119 26.57 -5.22 -10.99
CA GLU A 119 27.21 -5.72 -9.78
C GLU A 119 26.65 -7.10 -9.40
N LEU A 120 27.53 -8.04 -9.04
CA LEU A 120 27.14 -9.34 -8.45
C LEU A 120 26.75 -9.10 -6.98
N SER A 121 25.47 -9.08 -6.71
CA SER A 121 24.97 -8.93 -5.34
C SER A 121 23.53 -9.42 -5.26
N ASN A 122 23.28 -10.34 -4.35
CA ASN A 122 21.96 -10.91 -4.06
C ASN A 122 21.33 -10.30 -2.80
N ASP A 123 21.81 -9.13 -2.38
CA ASP A 123 21.25 -8.44 -1.22
C ASP A 123 19.88 -7.84 -1.55
N LEU A 124 18.93 -8.02 -0.66
CA LEU A 124 17.66 -7.32 -0.67
C LEU A 124 17.71 -6.21 0.38
N PHE A 125 17.25 -5.04 0.04
CA PHE A 125 17.17 -3.92 0.98
C PHE A 125 15.72 -3.53 1.21
N PHE A 126 15.34 -3.43 2.49
CA PHE A 126 14.05 -2.91 2.90
C PHE A 126 14.18 -1.38 3.10
N ILE A 127 13.32 -0.62 2.42
CA ILE A 127 13.32 0.84 2.51
C ILE A 127 12.63 1.25 3.81
N VAL A 128 13.40 1.82 4.75
CA VAL A 128 12.85 2.38 5.98
C VAL A 128 12.33 3.79 5.71
N GLU A 129 13.18 4.64 5.14
CA GLU A 129 12.83 6.02 4.78
C GLU A 129 13.73 6.55 3.68
N GLY A 130 13.28 7.65 3.04
CA GLY A 130 14.03 8.37 2.03
C GLY A 130 13.57 8.10 0.60
N ILE A 131 14.31 8.67 -0.34
CA ILE A 131 14.04 8.61 -1.78
C ILE A 131 15.29 8.06 -2.45
N PHE A 132 15.11 7.15 -3.40
CA PHE A 132 16.21 6.51 -4.12
C PHE A 132 16.00 6.66 -5.63
N ALA A 133 16.97 7.24 -6.31
CA ALA A 133 16.99 7.34 -7.76
C ALA A 133 17.56 6.05 -8.36
N VAL A 134 16.87 5.53 -9.37
CA VAL A 134 17.25 4.31 -10.10
C VAL A 134 17.71 4.69 -11.50
N TYR A 135 18.92 4.30 -11.86
CA TYR A 135 19.51 4.56 -13.15
C TYR A 135 19.78 3.27 -13.91
N VAL A 136 19.43 3.25 -15.19
CA VAL A 136 19.72 2.15 -16.13
C VAL A 136 20.48 2.73 -17.31
N GLY A 137 21.64 2.19 -17.62
CA GLY A 137 22.51 2.73 -18.66
C GLY A 137 22.87 4.21 -18.42
N GLY A 138 23.01 4.61 -17.15
CA GLY A 138 23.32 5.99 -16.75
C GLY A 138 22.15 6.98 -16.83
N LYS A 139 20.97 6.57 -17.29
CA LYS A 139 19.76 7.42 -17.39
C LYS A 139 18.82 7.15 -16.23
N LEU A 140 18.22 8.20 -15.68
CA LEU A 140 17.20 8.08 -14.63
C LEU A 140 15.98 7.33 -15.17
N ALA A 141 15.73 6.15 -14.63
CA ALA A 141 14.61 5.30 -15.03
C ALA A 141 13.38 5.51 -14.14
N THR A 142 13.57 5.58 -12.82
CA THR A 142 12.49 5.76 -11.85
C THR A 142 13.01 6.25 -10.50
N VAL A 143 12.09 6.47 -9.58
CA VAL A 143 12.40 6.84 -8.19
C VAL A 143 11.65 5.89 -7.27
N LEU A 144 12.35 5.35 -6.27
CA LEU A 144 11.78 4.48 -5.24
C LEU A 144 11.60 5.24 -3.93
N THR A 145 10.57 4.89 -3.20
CA THR A 145 10.17 5.48 -1.92
C THR A 145 9.82 4.36 -0.94
N PRO A 146 9.56 4.63 0.33
CA PRO A 146 9.08 3.60 1.27
C PRO A 146 7.84 2.82 0.79
N SER A 147 7.02 3.41 -0.09
CA SER A 147 5.87 2.71 -0.68
C SER A 147 6.26 1.53 -1.59
N ASP A 148 7.49 1.52 -2.08
CA ASP A 148 8.03 0.44 -2.91
C ASP A 148 8.62 -0.71 -2.09
N MET A 149 8.78 -0.52 -0.79
CA MET A 149 9.26 -1.43 0.26
C MET A 149 10.67 -2.00 0.06
N PHE A 150 11.04 -2.43 -1.15
CA PHE A 150 12.30 -3.14 -1.39
C PHE A 150 13.11 -2.55 -2.55
N ILE A 151 14.44 -2.69 -2.45
CA ILE A 151 15.42 -2.43 -3.51
C ILE A 151 16.21 -3.69 -3.76
N GLY A 152 16.45 -4.02 -5.04
CA GLY A 152 17.29 -5.14 -5.47
C GLY A 152 16.58 -6.48 -5.52
N GLU A 153 15.24 -6.48 -5.53
CA GLU A 153 14.40 -7.66 -5.58
C GLU A 153 14.63 -8.51 -6.83
N MET A 154 14.93 -7.88 -7.97
CA MET A 154 15.18 -8.60 -9.23
C MET A 154 16.41 -9.50 -9.11
N ALA A 155 17.56 -8.94 -8.74
CA ALA A 155 18.78 -9.70 -8.55
C ALA A 155 18.64 -10.76 -7.45
N PHE A 156 17.94 -10.41 -6.35
CA PHE A 156 17.69 -11.32 -5.24
C PHE A 156 16.84 -12.54 -5.65
N LEU A 157 15.78 -12.35 -6.43
CA LEU A 157 14.85 -13.41 -6.84
C LEU A 157 15.44 -14.25 -7.98
N LEU A 158 16.07 -13.61 -8.96
CA LEU A 158 16.65 -14.29 -10.13
C LEU A 158 18.03 -14.86 -9.86
N ASN A 159 18.65 -14.51 -8.72
CA ASN A 159 20.02 -14.88 -8.39
C ASN A 159 21.01 -14.40 -9.47
N ASP A 160 20.85 -13.18 -9.91
CA ASP A 160 21.56 -12.58 -11.05
C ASP A 160 22.18 -11.22 -10.66
N ARG A 161 22.77 -10.54 -11.61
CA ARG A 161 23.38 -9.21 -11.44
C ARG A 161 22.35 -8.12 -11.22
N ARG A 162 22.77 -7.03 -10.60
CA ARG A 162 21.92 -5.83 -10.47
C ARG A 162 21.52 -5.30 -11.84
N THR A 163 20.24 -5.08 -12.04
CA THR A 163 19.66 -4.53 -13.28
C THR A 163 19.75 -3.01 -13.37
N ALA A 164 20.18 -2.34 -12.30
CA ALA A 164 20.22 -0.88 -12.24
C ALA A 164 21.21 -0.40 -11.16
N THR A 165 21.68 0.83 -11.31
CA THR A 165 22.35 1.58 -10.25
C THR A 165 21.31 2.32 -9.41
N VAL A 166 21.39 2.18 -8.10
CA VAL A 166 20.48 2.87 -7.15
C VAL A 166 21.31 3.79 -6.27
N ALA A 167 20.89 5.06 -6.18
CA ALA A 167 21.53 6.09 -5.37
C ALA A 167 20.52 6.77 -4.45
N ALA A 168 20.94 7.14 -3.24
CA ALA A 168 20.15 7.90 -2.30
C ALA A 168 19.96 9.35 -2.76
N VAL A 169 18.77 9.91 -2.51
CA VAL A 169 18.45 11.32 -2.71
C VAL A 169 18.17 11.93 -1.34
N GLY A 170 19.11 12.73 -0.86
CA GLY A 170 19.12 13.23 0.52
C GLY A 170 19.49 12.16 1.54
N LYS A 171 19.01 12.32 2.78
CA LYS A 171 19.21 11.32 3.85
C LYS A 171 18.23 10.17 3.69
N CYS A 172 18.74 8.94 3.67
CA CYS A 172 17.94 7.73 3.48
C CYS A 172 18.37 6.65 4.47
N ARG A 173 17.47 5.71 4.78
CA ARG A 173 17.76 4.54 5.61
C ARG A 173 17.22 3.27 4.99
N LEU A 174 18.06 2.24 4.96
CA LEU A 174 17.74 0.89 4.47
C LEU A 174 18.09 -0.15 5.51
N ILE A 175 17.40 -1.28 5.50
CA ILE A 175 17.83 -2.49 6.20
C ILE A 175 18.24 -3.51 5.14
N LYS A 176 19.47 -4.00 5.23
CA LYS A 176 19.93 -5.14 4.44
C LYS A 176 19.28 -6.41 4.98
N VAL A 177 18.51 -7.10 4.13
CA VAL A 177 17.70 -8.26 4.51
C VAL A 177 18.37 -9.54 4.00
N PRO A 178 18.91 -10.39 4.88
CA PRO A 178 19.43 -11.70 4.49
C PRO A 178 18.32 -12.59 3.89
N LYS A 179 18.71 -13.48 2.96
CA LYS A 179 17.76 -14.34 2.24
C LYS A 179 16.90 -15.20 3.17
N ASN A 180 17.50 -15.80 4.19
CA ASN A 180 16.81 -16.60 5.20
C ASN A 180 15.81 -15.77 6.02
N ALA A 181 16.14 -14.53 6.39
CA ALA A 181 15.23 -13.64 7.11
C ALA A 181 14.05 -13.23 6.24
N PHE A 182 14.26 -12.99 4.94
CA PHE A 182 13.20 -12.71 3.99
C PHE A 182 12.24 -13.90 3.82
N LEU A 183 12.77 -15.12 3.71
CA LEU A 183 11.96 -16.34 3.63
C LEU A 183 11.13 -16.55 4.91
N LEU A 184 11.71 -16.30 6.08
CA LEU A 184 10.98 -16.34 7.36
C LEU A 184 9.88 -15.26 7.43
N LEU A 185 10.15 -14.07 6.90
CA LEU A 185 9.17 -13.00 6.83
C LEU A 185 7.95 -13.44 6.02
N ILE A 186 8.14 -14.01 4.82
CA ILE A 186 7.06 -14.51 3.98
C ILE A 186 6.31 -15.66 4.66
N ARG A 187 7.03 -16.60 5.29
CA ARG A 187 6.39 -17.71 6.02
C ARG A 187 5.49 -17.25 7.16
N LYS A 188 5.91 -16.24 7.92
CA LYS A 188 5.12 -15.68 9.03
C LYS A 188 4.00 -14.74 8.55
N ASN A 189 4.22 -14.04 7.46
CA ASN A 189 3.29 -13.07 6.88
C ASN A 189 3.27 -13.21 5.36
N PRO A 190 2.48 -14.14 4.80
CA PRO A 190 2.41 -14.38 3.36
C PRO A 190 2.06 -13.14 2.53
N ASN A 191 1.42 -12.14 3.15
CA ASN A 191 1.09 -10.86 2.52
C ASN A 191 2.33 -10.12 1.98
N TYR A 192 3.53 -10.32 2.54
CA TYR A 192 4.76 -9.74 1.98
C TYR A 192 5.13 -10.38 0.63
N GLY A 193 4.92 -11.68 0.49
CA GLY A 193 5.10 -12.37 -0.79
C GLY A 193 4.10 -11.89 -1.84
N LEU A 194 2.82 -11.77 -1.45
CA LEU A 194 1.77 -11.26 -2.33
C LEU A 194 2.02 -9.79 -2.72
N PHE A 195 2.48 -8.97 -1.77
CA PHE A 195 2.86 -7.58 -2.05
C PHE A 195 4.00 -7.51 -3.05
N LEU A 196 5.07 -8.30 -2.85
CA LEU A 196 6.20 -8.36 -3.76
C LEU A 196 5.76 -8.79 -5.17
N SER A 197 4.95 -9.84 -5.28
CA SER A 197 4.39 -10.31 -6.56
C SER A 197 3.58 -9.22 -7.26
N LYS A 198 2.74 -8.50 -6.52
CA LYS A 198 1.94 -7.40 -7.06
C LYS A 198 2.81 -6.24 -7.55
N MET A 199 3.84 -5.88 -6.79
CA MET A 199 4.80 -4.84 -7.16
C MET A 199 5.53 -5.21 -8.45
N LEU A 200 6.00 -6.46 -8.59
CA LEU A 200 6.66 -6.96 -9.79
C LEU A 200 5.72 -6.93 -11.00
N ALA A 201 4.47 -7.37 -10.83
CA ALA A 201 3.46 -7.32 -11.88
C ALA A 201 3.17 -5.88 -12.33
N GLN A 202 3.08 -4.93 -11.41
CA GLN A 202 2.90 -3.50 -11.73
C GLN A 202 4.09 -2.93 -12.50
N ARG A 203 5.33 -3.27 -12.09
CA ARG A 203 6.55 -2.84 -12.80
C ARG A 203 6.57 -3.41 -14.22
N LEU A 204 6.27 -4.70 -14.38
CA LEU A 204 6.19 -5.34 -15.70
C LEU A 204 5.15 -4.67 -16.60
N ALA A 205 3.94 -4.43 -16.09
CA ALA A 205 2.88 -3.74 -16.84
C ALA A 205 3.33 -2.33 -17.30
N THR A 206 3.97 -1.57 -16.41
CA THR A 206 4.48 -0.23 -16.74
C THR A 206 5.57 -0.28 -17.81
N GLN A 207 6.51 -1.23 -17.70
CA GLN A 207 7.58 -1.41 -18.70
C GLN A 207 7.01 -1.83 -20.06
N THR A 208 6.03 -2.72 -20.09
CA THR A 208 5.35 -3.16 -21.32
C THR A 208 4.64 -1.98 -21.99
N GLN A 209 3.92 -1.15 -21.24
CA GLN A 209 3.27 0.05 -21.78
C GLN A 209 4.28 1.05 -22.35
N TYR A 210 5.40 1.26 -21.66
CA TYR A 210 6.46 2.14 -22.12
C TYR A 210 7.07 1.62 -23.42
N ALA A 211 7.42 0.33 -23.49
CA ALA A 211 7.97 -0.29 -24.69
C ALA A 211 7.03 -0.17 -25.91
N LEU A 212 5.73 -0.41 -25.71
CA LEU A 212 4.71 -0.23 -26.75
C LEU A 212 4.61 1.23 -27.21
N SER A 213 4.68 2.19 -26.29
CA SER A 213 4.64 3.61 -26.65
C SER A 213 5.84 4.04 -27.49
N GLU A 214 7.03 3.54 -27.15
CA GLU A 214 8.24 3.82 -27.94
C GLU A 214 8.21 3.16 -29.32
N GLN A 215 7.71 1.93 -29.44
CA GLN A 215 7.52 1.27 -30.74
C GLN A 215 6.54 2.05 -31.61
N ASN A 216 5.45 2.54 -31.06
CA ASN A 216 4.47 3.34 -31.79
C ASN A 216 5.06 4.68 -32.29
N LYS A 217 5.88 5.35 -31.47
CA LYS A 217 6.60 6.57 -31.89
C LYS A 217 7.57 6.31 -33.02
N LEU A 218 8.34 5.24 -32.91
CA LEU A 218 9.28 4.84 -33.99
C LEU A 218 8.56 4.48 -35.30
N ALA A 219 7.42 3.79 -35.17
CA ALA A 219 6.60 3.46 -36.37
C ALA A 219 5.99 4.70 -37.02
N ALA A 220 5.59 5.71 -36.24
CA ALA A 220 5.09 6.98 -36.75
C ALA A 220 6.18 7.79 -37.47
N LEU A 221 7.41 7.80 -36.93
CA LEU A 221 8.56 8.48 -37.55
C LEU A 221 9.04 7.84 -38.85
N LYS A 222 8.80 6.54 -39.07
CA LYS A 222 9.14 5.84 -40.30
C LYS A 222 8.10 6.00 -41.41
N ARG A 223 6.93 6.55 -41.12
CA ARG A 223 5.83 6.78 -42.08
C ARG A 223 5.81 8.20 -42.66
N ASN A 224 6.62 9.09 -42.12
CA ASN A 224 6.90 10.45 -42.62
C ASN A 224 8.26 10.48 -43.32
#